data_eba88afa3217e5a88d799c52fc997051
#
_entry.id   eba88afa3217e5a88d799c52fc997051
#
_cell.length_a   1.000
_cell.length_b   1.000
_cell.length_c   1.000
_cell.angle_alpha   90.00
_cell.angle_beta   90.00
_cell.angle_gamma   90.00
#
_symmetry.space_group_name_H-M   'P 1'
#
loop_
_entity.id
_entity.type
_entity.pdbx_description
1 polymer ?
#
loop_
_entity_poly.entity_id
_entity_poly.type
_entity_poly.pdbx_seq_one_letter_code
_entity_poly.pdbx_strand_id
1 'polypeptide(L)'
;MSFSARACLRAVSLTVALALSACASAPVHYYTLVSPAAQPASAQPAAPFAIDVLPVGVPAELDQQAMVVRQGDSGVAVLDDERWVAPLGDQLRAALSTQLVRRLGTQDVAGLTRPVNQPVLGIRLQIRRLDAWPGHAVQLEADWSLGFAQDPNGVRLTCHTQLQQAAPGGYADLVRAQQLAIASLAGRITEDARGWAQSRQHGCTPQA
;
A
#
# COMPACT_ATOMS: atom_id res chain seq x y z
N MET A 1 -49.55 -49.44 -7.70
CA MET A 1 -48.98 -48.58 -6.63
C MET A 1 -47.47 -48.27 -6.80
N SER A 2 -46.80 -48.56 -7.92
CA SER A 2 -45.33 -48.35 -8.11
C SER A 2 -44.96 -47.03 -8.79
N PHE A 3 -45.87 -46.26 -9.33
CA PHE A 3 -45.60 -45.03 -10.06
C PHE A 3 -45.36 -43.84 -9.12
N SER A 4 -46.06 -43.74 -7.98
CA SER A 4 -45.94 -42.65 -7.03
C SER A 4 -44.60 -42.65 -6.26
N ALA A 5 -44.04 -43.81 -5.92
CA ALA A 5 -42.78 -43.93 -5.20
C ALA A 5 -41.56 -43.45 -6.04
N ARG A 6 -41.57 -43.71 -7.34
CA ARG A 6 -40.53 -43.28 -8.24
C ARG A 6 -40.55 -41.77 -8.51
N ALA A 7 -41.74 -41.16 -8.53
CA ALA A 7 -41.91 -39.71 -8.63
C ALA A 7 -41.40 -38.96 -7.40
N CYS A 8 -41.73 -39.44 -6.19
CA CYS A 8 -41.23 -38.90 -4.92
C CYS A 8 -39.70 -39.01 -4.80
N LEU A 9 -39.12 -40.16 -5.19
CA LEU A 9 -37.68 -40.36 -5.12
C LEU A 9 -36.92 -39.38 -6.07
N ARG A 10 -37.45 -39.13 -7.28
CA ARG A 10 -36.87 -38.15 -8.23
C ARG A 10 -37.02 -36.71 -7.75
N ALA A 11 -38.14 -36.37 -7.11
CA ALA A 11 -38.33 -35.03 -6.54
C ALA A 11 -37.37 -34.77 -5.39
N VAL A 12 -37.17 -35.75 -4.49
CA VAL A 12 -36.19 -35.63 -3.38
C VAL A 12 -34.75 -35.54 -3.89
N SER A 13 -34.38 -36.30 -4.92
CA SER A 13 -33.04 -36.23 -5.52
C SER A 13 -32.79 -34.87 -6.18
N LEU A 14 -33.78 -34.25 -6.79
CA LEU A 14 -33.67 -32.95 -7.44
C LEU A 14 -33.52 -31.83 -6.40
N THR A 15 -34.25 -31.89 -5.29
CA THR A 15 -34.13 -30.91 -4.19
C THR A 15 -32.80 -31.01 -3.46
N VAL A 16 -32.25 -32.22 -3.27
CA VAL A 16 -30.93 -32.42 -2.67
C VAL A 16 -29.82 -31.88 -3.61
N ALA A 17 -29.92 -32.09 -4.92
CA ALA A 17 -28.97 -31.58 -5.89
C ALA A 17 -28.98 -30.03 -5.95
N LEU A 18 -30.14 -29.38 -5.86
CA LEU A 18 -30.23 -27.92 -5.78
C LEU A 18 -29.66 -27.34 -4.46
N ALA A 19 -29.81 -28.05 -3.35
CA ALA A 19 -29.28 -27.62 -2.06
C ALA A 19 -27.75 -27.67 -1.98
N LEU A 20 -27.10 -28.58 -2.71
CA LEU A 20 -25.63 -28.68 -2.75
C LEU A 20 -24.97 -27.60 -3.63
N SER A 21 -25.69 -26.99 -4.57
CA SER A 21 -25.15 -25.91 -5.42
C SER A 21 -25.15 -24.53 -4.73
N ALA A 22 -25.78 -24.37 -3.58
CA ALA A 22 -25.90 -23.09 -2.86
C ALA A 22 -24.64 -22.70 -2.04
N CYS A 23 -23.61 -23.55 -1.95
CA CYS A 23 -22.41 -23.30 -1.16
C CYS A 23 -21.19 -22.88 -2.01
N ALA A 24 -21.37 -22.37 -3.23
CA ALA A 24 -20.25 -21.80 -3.97
C ALA A 24 -19.90 -20.43 -3.34
N SER A 25 -18.82 -20.36 -2.54
CA SER A 25 -18.23 -19.08 -2.12
C SER A 25 -17.82 -18.27 -3.34
N ALA A 26 -18.06 -16.96 -3.28
CA ALA A 26 -17.53 -16.04 -4.29
C ALA A 26 -15.98 -16.16 -4.34
N PRO A 27 -15.36 -16.07 -5.52
CA PRO A 27 -13.92 -16.11 -5.64
C PRO A 27 -13.30 -14.91 -4.91
N VAL A 28 -12.23 -15.15 -4.13
CA VAL A 28 -11.47 -14.09 -3.46
C VAL A 28 -10.42 -13.53 -4.43
N HIS A 29 -10.40 -12.21 -4.59
CA HIS A 29 -9.42 -11.49 -5.39
C HIS A 29 -8.32 -10.93 -4.48
N TYR A 30 -7.05 -11.18 -4.87
CA TYR A 30 -5.90 -10.66 -4.12
C TYR A 30 -5.20 -9.56 -4.91
N TYR A 31 -4.86 -8.49 -4.19
CA TYR A 31 -4.20 -7.30 -4.73
C TYR A 31 -2.88 -7.03 -4.01
N THR A 32 -1.98 -6.33 -4.71
CA THR A 32 -0.74 -5.82 -4.14
C THR A 32 -0.54 -4.35 -4.49
N LEU A 33 0.05 -3.60 -3.56
CA LEU A 33 0.47 -2.22 -3.79
C LEU A 33 1.85 -2.12 -4.46
N VAL A 34 2.59 -3.23 -4.54
CA VAL A 34 3.86 -3.28 -5.27
C VAL A 34 3.55 -3.30 -6.77
N SER A 35 3.83 -2.18 -7.44
CA SER A 35 3.64 -2.06 -8.89
C SER A 35 4.66 -2.92 -9.64
N PRO A 36 4.27 -3.53 -10.79
CA PRO A 36 5.23 -4.14 -11.69
C PRO A 36 6.35 -3.16 -12.08
N ALA A 37 7.55 -3.66 -12.30
CA ALA A 37 8.74 -2.85 -12.61
C ALA A 37 8.68 -2.24 -14.03
N ALA A 38 7.67 -1.42 -14.33
CA ALA A 38 7.44 -0.82 -15.64
C ALA A 38 8.18 0.51 -15.89
N GLN A 39 8.86 1.08 -14.88
CA GLN A 39 9.58 2.33 -15.03
C GLN A 39 11.09 2.09 -14.97
N PRO A 40 11.89 2.69 -15.87
CA PRO A 40 13.34 2.62 -15.79
C PRO A 40 13.81 3.20 -14.45
N ALA A 41 14.98 2.71 -13.97
CA ALA A 41 15.65 3.29 -12.83
C ALA A 41 15.89 4.78 -13.09
N SER A 42 15.95 5.59 -12.03
CA SER A 42 16.20 7.03 -12.14
C SER A 42 17.45 7.30 -12.98
N ALA A 43 17.37 8.28 -13.88
CA ALA A 43 18.53 8.81 -14.58
C ALA A 43 19.51 9.60 -13.66
N GLN A 44 19.10 9.83 -12.39
CA GLN A 44 19.92 10.52 -11.40
C GLN A 44 20.99 9.59 -10.81
N PRO A 45 22.15 10.12 -10.39
CA PRO A 45 23.19 9.34 -9.73
C PRO A 45 22.65 8.60 -8.50
N ALA A 46 23.24 7.43 -8.22
CA ALA A 46 22.94 6.66 -7.00
C ALA A 46 23.19 7.50 -5.74
N ALA A 47 22.32 7.37 -4.77
CA ALA A 47 22.46 8.07 -3.49
C ALA A 47 23.69 7.50 -2.73
N PRO A 48 24.51 8.36 -2.08
CA PRO A 48 25.71 7.94 -1.34
C PRO A 48 25.36 7.31 0.02
N PHE A 49 24.10 6.94 0.27
CA PHE A 49 23.59 6.34 1.51
C PHE A 49 22.67 5.18 1.21
N ALA A 50 22.60 4.22 2.13
CA ALA A 50 21.56 3.21 2.16
C ALA A 50 20.31 3.76 2.86
N ILE A 51 19.16 3.13 2.65
CA ILE A 51 17.92 3.47 3.37
C ILE A 51 17.54 2.35 4.33
N ASP A 52 16.80 2.71 5.38
CA ASP A 52 16.16 1.81 6.33
C ASP A 52 14.68 2.21 6.42
N VAL A 53 13.84 1.54 5.62
CA VAL A 53 12.39 1.81 5.62
C VAL A 53 11.76 1.06 6.77
N LEU A 54 11.42 1.81 7.81
CA LEU A 54 10.80 1.28 9.03
C LEU A 54 9.37 0.78 8.75
N PRO A 55 8.78 -0.05 9.63
CA PRO A 55 7.37 -0.40 9.54
C PRO A 55 6.49 0.83 9.38
N VAL A 56 5.55 0.76 8.45
CA VAL A 56 4.63 1.87 8.16
C VAL A 56 3.47 1.83 9.14
N GLY A 57 3.25 2.95 9.83
CA GLY A 57 2.07 3.11 10.66
C GLY A 57 0.85 3.42 9.79
N VAL A 58 -0.26 2.74 10.09
CA VAL A 58 -1.57 2.94 9.44
C VAL A 58 -2.65 3.07 10.52
N PRO A 59 -3.81 3.70 10.23
CA PRO A 59 -4.98 3.62 11.09
C PRO A 59 -5.36 2.17 11.36
N ALA A 60 -5.72 1.85 12.61
CA ALA A 60 -5.93 0.46 13.04
C ALA A 60 -7.05 -0.25 12.25
N GLU A 61 -8.07 0.49 11.84
CA GLU A 61 -9.18 -0.02 11.04
C GLU A 61 -8.78 -0.42 9.61
N LEU A 62 -7.64 0.08 9.12
CA LEU A 62 -7.09 -0.24 7.81
C LEU A 62 -6.02 -1.33 7.85
N ASP A 63 -5.44 -1.64 9.04
CA ASP A 63 -4.33 -2.58 9.18
C ASP A 63 -4.80 -4.04 9.16
N GLN A 64 -5.38 -4.43 8.05
CA GLN A 64 -5.91 -5.76 7.80
C GLN A 64 -5.75 -6.17 6.33
N GLN A 65 -5.98 -7.45 6.04
CA GLN A 65 -5.93 -7.95 4.66
C GLN A 65 -7.20 -7.59 3.86
N ALA A 66 -8.35 -7.51 4.50
CA ALA A 66 -9.58 -7.12 3.82
C ALA A 66 -9.47 -5.68 3.32
N MET A 67 -9.88 -5.44 2.08
CA MET A 67 -9.91 -4.08 1.54
C MET A 67 -11.02 -3.28 2.20
N VAL A 68 -10.70 -2.10 2.70
CA VAL A 68 -11.66 -1.16 3.28
C VAL A 68 -11.91 -0.04 2.29
N VAL A 69 -13.18 0.18 1.95
CA VAL A 69 -13.59 1.21 0.99
C VAL A 69 -14.64 2.13 1.59
N ARG A 70 -14.68 3.37 1.13
CA ARG A 70 -15.71 4.33 1.51
C ARG A 70 -17.05 4.00 0.83
N GLN A 71 -18.13 4.20 1.58
CA GLN A 71 -19.51 4.17 1.13
C GLN A 71 -20.21 5.47 1.55
N GLY A 72 -20.33 6.42 0.62
CA GLY A 72 -20.85 7.75 0.94
C GLY A 72 -19.94 8.54 1.88
N ASP A 73 -20.51 9.50 2.58
CA ASP A 73 -19.76 10.48 3.38
C ASP A 73 -19.25 9.93 4.71
N SER A 74 -19.97 8.99 5.32
CA SER A 74 -19.68 8.48 6.67
C SER A 74 -19.51 6.97 6.76
N GLY A 75 -19.94 6.22 5.74
CA GLY A 75 -19.90 4.77 5.72
C GLY A 75 -18.56 4.23 5.22
N VAL A 76 -18.21 3.03 5.70
CA VAL A 76 -17.13 2.20 5.17
C VAL A 76 -17.64 0.77 4.98
N ALA A 77 -17.12 0.07 3.97
CA ALA A 77 -17.30 -1.37 3.81
C ALA A 77 -15.95 -2.06 3.95
N VAL A 78 -15.95 -3.15 4.70
CA VAL A 78 -14.87 -4.13 4.73
C VAL A 78 -15.25 -5.23 3.75
N LEU A 79 -14.43 -5.46 2.73
CA LEU A 79 -14.75 -6.39 1.64
C LEU A 79 -14.20 -7.77 1.97
N ASP A 80 -15.07 -8.80 1.93
CA ASP A 80 -14.66 -10.17 2.28
C ASP A 80 -13.90 -10.86 1.14
N ASP A 81 -14.18 -10.48 -0.09
CA ASP A 81 -13.69 -11.09 -1.34
C ASP A 81 -12.61 -10.27 -2.05
N GLU A 82 -12.35 -9.03 -1.64
CA GLU A 82 -11.30 -8.17 -2.18
C GLU A 82 -10.22 -7.94 -1.11
N ARG A 83 -9.04 -8.52 -1.30
CA ARG A 83 -8.02 -8.59 -0.23
C ARG A 83 -6.63 -8.18 -0.68
N TRP A 84 -5.89 -7.61 0.23
CA TRP A 84 -4.45 -7.47 0.11
C TRP A 84 -3.76 -8.83 0.32
N VAL A 85 -2.65 -9.10 -0.38
CA VAL A 85 -1.84 -10.32 -0.18
C VAL A 85 -1.15 -10.37 1.19
N ALA A 86 -1.05 -9.22 1.89
CA ALA A 86 -0.56 -9.09 3.27
C ALA A 86 -1.28 -7.90 3.93
N PRO A 87 -1.22 -7.69 5.26
CA PRO A 87 -1.78 -6.50 5.91
C PRO A 87 -1.36 -5.19 5.24
N LEU A 88 -2.24 -4.20 5.24
CA LEU A 88 -2.04 -2.96 4.47
C LEU A 88 -0.73 -2.24 4.84
N GLY A 89 -0.36 -2.21 6.13
CA GLY A 89 0.90 -1.62 6.58
C GLY A 89 2.12 -2.25 5.91
N ASP A 90 2.13 -3.59 5.77
CA ASP A 90 3.19 -4.34 5.09
C ASP A 90 3.20 -4.08 3.59
N GLN A 91 2.02 -3.98 2.95
CA GLN A 91 1.89 -3.64 1.53
C GLN A 91 2.44 -2.24 1.23
N LEU A 92 2.11 -1.26 2.07
CA LEU A 92 2.59 0.12 1.95
C LEU A 92 4.12 0.19 2.12
N ARG A 93 4.66 -0.52 3.13
CA ARG A 93 6.10 -0.59 3.36
C ARG A 93 6.83 -1.20 2.16
N ALA A 94 6.37 -2.33 1.65
CA ALA A 94 6.99 -3.01 0.51
C ALA A 94 6.94 -2.15 -0.76
N ALA A 95 5.80 -1.51 -1.03
CA ALA A 95 5.62 -0.62 -2.18
C ALA A 95 6.52 0.63 -2.07
N LEU A 96 6.56 1.26 -0.90
CA LEU A 96 7.42 2.42 -0.64
C LEU A 96 8.90 2.07 -0.81
N SER A 97 9.37 0.99 -0.17
CA SER A 97 10.74 0.51 -0.27
C SER A 97 11.13 0.28 -1.73
N THR A 98 10.30 -0.45 -2.49
CA THR A 98 10.53 -0.71 -3.92
C THR A 98 10.68 0.58 -4.73
N GLN A 99 9.82 1.58 -4.49
CA GLN A 99 9.88 2.87 -5.18
C GLN A 99 11.14 3.66 -4.81
N LEU A 100 11.48 3.71 -3.52
CA LEU A 100 12.64 4.47 -3.02
C LEU A 100 13.97 3.86 -3.48
N VAL A 101 14.14 2.54 -3.39
CA VAL A 101 15.32 1.81 -3.88
C VAL A 101 15.58 2.16 -5.34
N ARG A 102 14.56 2.14 -6.19
CA ARG A 102 14.68 2.46 -7.62
C ARG A 102 15.00 3.93 -7.87
N ARG A 103 14.34 4.86 -7.17
CA ARG A 103 14.51 6.30 -7.37
C ARG A 103 15.83 6.82 -6.84
N LEU A 104 16.30 6.27 -5.72
CA LEU A 104 17.57 6.63 -5.10
C LEU A 104 18.76 5.87 -5.68
N GLY A 105 18.55 4.76 -6.38
CA GLY A 105 19.61 3.88 -6.87
C GLY A 105 20.42 3.28 -5.72
N THR A 106 19.77 2.90 -4.61
CA THR A 106 20.39 2.41 -3.38
C THR A 106 19.71 1.14 -2.88
N GLN A 107 20.11 0.66 -1.71
CA GLN A 107 19.53 -0.53 -1.08
C GLN A 107 18.73 -0.16 0.18
N ASP A 108 17.62 -0.87 0.41
CA ASP A 108 16.92 -0.89 1.70
C ASP A 108 17.56 -1.97 2.57
N VAL A 109 18.13 -1.55 3.71
CA VAL A 109 18.81 -2.43 4.66
C VAL A 109 17.93 -2.78 5.87
N ALA A 110 16.65 -2.48 5.82
CA ALA A 110 15.73 -2.83 6.90
C ALA A 110 15.73 -4.34 7.17
N GLY A 111 15.92 -4.70 8.44
CA GLY A 111 16.04 -6.11 8.84
C GLY A 111 17.39 -6.76 8.52
N LEU A 112 18.34 -6.02 7.94
CA LEU A 112 19.68 -6.50 7.62
C LEU A 112 20.73 -5.84 8.54
N THR A 113 21.93 -6.41 8.55
CA THR A 113 23.08 -5.79 9.20
C THR A 113 23.44 -4.49 8.48
N ARG A 114 23.59 -3.40 9.23
CA ARG A 114 23.94 -2.09 8.66
C ARG A 114 25.34 -2.12 8.06
N PRO A 115 25.54 -1.51 6.87
CA PRO A 115 26.85 -1.41 6.24
C PRO A 115 27.78 -0.53 7.10
N VAL A 116 29.04 -0.95 7.22
CA VAL A 116 30.03 -0.27 8.11
C VAL A 116 30.47 1.09 7.57
N ASN A 117 30.58 1.23 6.25
CA ASN A 117 31.18 2.40 5.59
C ASN A 117 30.19 3.23 4.78
N GLN A 118 28.89 3.04 4.98
CA GLN A 118 27.85 3.76 4.26
C GLN A 118 26.84 4.34 5.26
N PRO A 119 26.54 5.64 5.19
CA PRO A 119 25.48 6.22 5.99
C PRO A 119 24.12 5.52 5.73
N VAL A 120 23.31 5.38 6.76
CA VAL A 120 21.96 4.79 6.65
C VAL A 120 20.93 5.85 7.02
N LEU A 121 20.07 6.19 6.05
CA LEU A 121 18.94 7.10 6.24
C LEU A 121 17.71 6.30 6.66
N GLY A 122 17.32 6.45 7.93
CA GLY A 122 16.05 5.91 8.43
C GLY A 122 14.87 6.71 7.91
N ILE A 123 13.88 6.01 7.37
CA ILE A 123 12.65 6.56 6.81
C ILE A 123 11.48 6.01 7.63
N ARG A 124 10.77 6.88 8.34
CA ARG A 124 9.55 6.54 9.07
C ARG A 124 8.37 7.16 8.35
N LEU A 125 7.34 6.37 8.08
CA LEU A 125 6.09 6.81 7.47
C LEU A 125 4.92 6.50 8.39
N GLN A 126 4.04 7.48 8.54
CA GLN A 126 2.75 7.34 9.20
C GLN A 126 1.66 7.77 8.22
N ILE A 127 0.81 6.84 7.82
CA ILE A 127 -0.42 7.16 7.10
C ILE A 127 -1.43 7.71 8.12
N ARG A 128 -1.90 8.92 7.88
CA ARG A 128 -2.95 9.56 8.68
C ARG A 128 -4.33 9.24 8.16
N ARG A 129 -4.42 9.12 6.82
CA ARG A 129 -5.67 8.86 6.12
C ARG A 129 -5.39 8.12 4.81
N LEU A 130 -6.21 7.13 4.52
CA LEU A 130 -6.25 6.49 3.21
C LEU A 130 -7.70 6.15 2.90
N ASP A 131 -8.38 7.08 2.25
CA ASP A 131 -9.75 6.92 1.80
C ASP A 131 -9.77 6.43 0.37
N ALA A 132 -10.48 5.35 0.13
CA ALA A 132 -10.63 4.73 -1.17
C ALA A 132 -12.12 4.69 -1.55
N TRP A 133 -12.53 5.49 -2.57
CA TRP A 133 -13.89 5.49 -3.11
C TRP A 133 -13.89 4.81 -4.48
N PRO A 134 -14.43 3.61 -4.61
CA PRO A 134 -14.60 2.95 -5.91
C PRO A 134 -15.41 3.83 -6.87
N GLY A 135 -14.94 3.95 -8.10
CA GLY A 135 -15.58 4.79 -9.12
C GLY A 135 -15.30 6.29 -9.01
N HIS A 136 -14.51 6.75 -8.03
CA HIS A 136 -14.25 8.17 -7.78
C HIS A 136 -12.77 8.48 -7.61
N ALA A 137 -12.21 8.23 -6.43
CA ALA A 137 -10.85 8.67 -6.11
C ALA A 137 -10.24 7.91 -4.92
N VAL A 138 -8.94 8.05 -4.77
CA VAL A 138 -8.17 7.74 -3.55
C VAL A 138 -7.64 9.04 -2.98
N GLN A 139 -7.76 9.23 -1.66
CA GLN A 139 -7.12 10.30 -0.90
C GLN A 139 -6.14 9.70 0.09
N LEU A 140 -4.91 10.16 0.05
CA LEU A 140 -3.82 9.75 0.93
C LEU A 140 -3.32 10.97 1.69
N GLU A 141 -3.27 10.88 3.02
CA GLU A 141 -2.62 11.84 3.89
C GLU A 141 -1.53 11.13 4.70
N ALA A 142 -0.33 11.66 4.68
CA ALA A 142 0.82 11.00 5.28
C ALA A 142 1.82 11.99 5.86
N ASP A 143 2.41 11.59 7.00
CA ASP A 143 3.59 12.22 7.58
C ASP A 143 4.79 11.29 7.42
N TRP A 144 5.97 11.87 7.15
CA TRP A 144 7.22 11.10 7.19
C TRP A 144 8.31 11.84 7.90
N SER A 145 9.26 11.09 8.43
CA SER A 145 10.49 11.67 8.97
C SER A 145 11.73 10.97 8.45
N LEU A 146 12.76 11.76 8.18
CA LEU A 146 14.06 11.35 7.70
C LEU A 146 15.12 11.66 8.73
N GLY A 147 16.02 10.72 9.01
CA GLY A 147 17.13 10.95 9.92
C GLY A 147 18.24 9.92 9.73
N PHE A 148 19.49 10.37 9.72
CA PHE A 148 20.61 9.45 9.64
C PHE A 148 20.83 8.74 10.97
N ALA A 149 21.03 7.42 10.90
CA ALA A 149 21.23 6.60 12.09
C ALA A 149 22.53 6.97 12.86
N GLN A 150 23.50 7.54 12.14
CA GLN A 150 24.81 7.95 12.68
C GLN A 150 24.84 9.42 13.15
N ASP A 151 23.72 10.16 13.04
CA ASP A 151 23.68 11.56 13.49
C ASP A 151 23.69 11.63 15.02
N PRO A 152 24.77 12.15 15.66
CA PRO A 152 24.88 12.22 17.12
C PRO A 152 23.85 13.18 17.74
N ASN A 153 23.37 14.17 16.97
CA ASN A 153 22.39 15.13 17.43
C ASN A 153 20.95 14.64 17.24
N GLY A 154 20.76 13.53 16.53
CA GLY A 154 19.45 12.95 16.28
C GLY A 154 18.50 13.83 15.45
N VAL A 155 19.04 14.80 14.69
CA VAL A 155 18.24 15.77 13.92
C VAL A 155 17.46 15.04 12.85
N ARG A 156 16.18 15.39 12.73
CA ARG A 156 15.26 14.78 11.75
C ARG A 156 14.52 15.84 10.96
N LEU A 157 14.32 15.57 9.67
CA LEU A 157 13.36 16.30 8.86
C LEU A 157 11.99 15.61 9.02
N THR A 158 10.94 16.38 9.30
CA THR A 158 9.57 15.86 9.37
C THR A 158 8.70 16.63 8.38
N CYS A 159 8.00 15.91 7.53
CA CYS A 159 7.20 16.46 6.45
C CYS A 159 5.80 15.84 6.43
N HIS A 160 4.88 16.53 5.75
CA HIS A 160 3.49 16.14 5.57
C HIS A 160 3.08 16.27 4.12
N THR A 161 2.12 15.46 3.66
CA THR A 161 1.50 15.62 2.34
C THR A 161 0.07 15.11 2.32
N GLN A 162 -0.71 15.70 1.41
CA GLN A 162 -2.01 15.20 0.99
C GLN A 162 -1.97 14.96 -0.52
N LEU A 163 -2.43 13.81 -0.95
CA LEU A 163 -2.45 13.38 -2.34
C LEU A 163 -3.84 12.88 -2.70
N GLN A 164 -4.25 13.16 -3.94
CA GLN A 164 -5.49 12.63 -4.50
C GLN A 164 -5.22 12.03 -5.87
N GLN A 165 -5.80 10.86 -6.13
CA GLN A 165 -5.71 10.16 -7.41
C GLN A 165 -7.10 9.74 -7.88
N ALA A 166 -7.43 9.99 -9.14
CA ALA A 166 -8.69 9.53 -9.71
C ALA A 166 -8.73 8.01 -9.82
N ALA A 167 -9.88 7.41 -9.49
CA ALA A 167 -10.14 5.97 -9.57
C ALA A 167 -11.52 5.72 -10.18
N PRO A 168 -11.72 5.99 -11.49
CA PRO A 168 -13.05 6.03 -12.12
C PRO A 168 -13.69 4.65 -12.32
N GLY A 169 -12.93 3.56 -12.20
CA GLY A 169 -13.39 2.20 -12.39
C GLY A 169 -13.63 1.42 -11.11
N GLY A 170 -13.57 0.09 -11.21
CA GLY A 170 -13.72 -0.84 -10.08
C GLY A 170 -12.47 -0.96 -9.20
N TYR A 171 -12.40 -2.05 -8.45
CA TYR A 171 -11.33 -2.27 -7.45
C TYR A 171 -9.92 -2.31 -8.06
N ALA A 172 -9.75 -2.84 -9.28
CA ALA A 172 -8.46 -2.82 -9.96
C ALA A 172 -7.96 -1.39 -10.24
N ASP A 173 -8.85 -0.47 -10.65
CA ASP A 173 -8.52 0.93 -10.86
C ASP A 173 -8.27 1.64 -9.53
N LEU A 174 -9.01 1.28 -8.48
CA LEU A 174 -8.79 1.78 -7.12
C LEU A 174 -7.40 1.41 -6.61
N VAL A 175 -6.97 0.15 -6.80
CA VAL A 175 -5.62 -0.30 -6.44
C VAL A 175 -4.56 0.43 -7.26
N ARG A 176 -4.78 0.63 -8.56
CA ARG A 176 -3.88 1.41 -9.42
C ARG A 176 -3.74 2.85 -8.92
N ALA A 177 -4.84 3.50 -8.54
CA ALA A 177 -4.81 4.84 -7.97
C ALA A 177 -4.02 4.90 -6.67
N GLN A 178 -4.14 3.90 -5.80
CA GLN A 178 -3.32 3.79 -4.59
C GLN A 178 -1.83 3.60 -4.93
N GLN A 179 -1.50 2.75 -5.90
CA GLN A 179 -0.12 2.58 -6.38
C GLN A 179 0.47 3.91 -6.90
N LEU A 180 -0.32 4.71 -7.64
CA LEU A 180 0.10 6.04 -8.12
C LEU A 180 0.29 7.04 -6.97
N ALA A 181 -0.59 7.03 -5.97
CA ALA A 181 -0.45 7.87 -4.78
C ALA A 181 0.85 7.54 -4.03
N ILE A 182 1.17 6.24 -3.85
CA ILE A 182 2.40 5.79 -3.22
C ILE A 182 3.63 6.18 -4.06
N ALA A 183 3.55 6.07 -5.39
CA ALA A 183 4.63 6.48 -6.28
C ALA A 183 4.90 8.00 -6.20
N SER A 184 3.85 8.82 -6.07
CA SER A 184 3.94 10.27 -5.86
C SER A 184 4.54 10.60 -4.50
N LEU A 185 4.10 9.93 -3.43
CA LEU A 185 4.68 10.04 -2.08
C LEU A 185 6.17 9.68 -2.08
N ALA A 186 6.54 8.56 -2.71
CA ALA A 186 7.93 8.13 -2.83
C ALA A 186 8.78 9.15 -3.61
N GLY A 187 8.20 9.84 -4.60
CA GLY A 187 8.86 10.95 -5.30
C GLY A 187 9.24 12.07 -4.34
N ARG A 188 8.30 12.56 -3.54
CA ARG A 188 8.54 13.60 -2.54
C ARG A 188 9.59 13.18 -1.50
N ILE A 189 9.45 11.99 -0.95
CA ILE A 189 10.42 11.43 0.01
C ILE A 189 11.81 11.33 -0.62
N THR A 190 11.92 10.99 -1.91
CA THR A 190 13.20 10.92 -2.64
C THR A 190 13.85 12.30 -2.74
N GLU A 191 13.11 13.34 -3.09
CA GLU A 191 13.59 14.72 -3.19
C GLU A 191 14.06 15.21 -1.82
N ASP A 192 13.24 15.03 -0.79
CA ASP A 192 13.58 15.38 0.59
C ASP A 192 14.81 14.62 1.09
N ALA A 193 14.92 13.31 0.80
CA ALA A 193 16.06 12.48 1.20
C ALA A 193 17.37 12.97 0.58
N ARG A 194 17.35 13.32 -0.72
CA ARG A 194 18.51 13.87 -1.42
C ARG A 194 18.90 15.25 -0.87
N GLY A 195 17.93 16.14 -0.72
CA GLY A 195 18.17 17.48 -0.14
C GLY A 195 18.69 17.42 1.29
N TRP A 196 18.09 16.57 2.14
CA TRP A 196 18.51 16.35 3.52
C TRP A 196 19.90 15.73 3.64
N ALA A 197 20.30 14.88 2.70
CA ALA A 197 21.64 14.33 2.64
C ALA A 197 22.70 15.39 2.30
N GLN A 198 22.33 16.36 1.47
CA GLN A 198 23.21 17.46 1.07
C GLN A 198 23.31 18.56 2.14
N SER A 199 22.18 18.90 2.77
CA SER A 199 22.13 19.95 3.78
C SER A 199 21.08 19.61 4.84
N ARG A 200 21.47 19.68 6.13
CA ARG A 200 20.57 19.55 7.29
C ARG A 200 19.64 20.75 7.49
N GLN A 201 19.74 21.75 6.64
CA GLN A 201 18.84 22.91 6.58
C GLN A 201 17.77 22.77 5.47
N HIS A 202 17.82 21.68 4.71
CA HIS A 202 16.81 21.40 3.69
C HIS A 202 15.42 21.26 4.34
N GLY A 203 14.46 21.99 3.79
CA GLY A 203 13.05 21.89 4.19
C GLY A 203 12.31 20.84 3.37
N CYS A 204 11.04 20.62 3.70
CA CYS A 204 10.19 19.71 2.94
C CYS A 204 9.90 20.24 1.53
N THR A 205 9.84 19.36 0.56
CA THR A 205 9.38 19.69 -0.81
C THR A 205 7.98 20.31 -0.75
N PRO A 206 7.74 21.48 -1.36
CA PRO A 206 6.43 22.15 -1.35
C PRO A 206 5.32 21.23 -1.88
N GLN A 207 4.14 21.40 -1.32
CA GLN A 207 2.94 20.75 -1.86
C GLN A 207 2.52 21.52 -3.13
N ALA A 208 2.39 20.81 -4.25
CA ALA A 208 1.92 21.36 -5.52
C ALA A 208 0.39 21.37 -5.56
#